data_1906b37f263e489c7e804ea14ede0a2c
#
_entry.id   1906b37f263e489c7e804ea14ede0a2c
#
_cell.length_a   1.000
_cell.length_b   1.000
_cell.length_c   1.000
_cell.angle_alpha   90.00
_cell.angle_beta   90.00
_cell.angle_gamma   90.00
#
_symmetry.space_group_name_H-M   'P 1'
#
loop_
_entity.id
_entity.type
_entity.pdbx_description
1 polymer ?
#
loop_
_entity_poly.entity_id
_entity_poly.type
_entity_poly.pdbx_seq_one_letter_code
_entity_poly.pdbx_strand_id
1 'polypeptide(L)'
;MKELFERCPALKACEEMIAAAREILLTCYRDGGKVLVCGNGGSAADAEHIVGELMKSFRRRRPVDPNVAAKLPPELTAKLEGALPAVSLVSMTGLLTAFANDVAWETAFAQQVYGLGQSGDVLIALSTSGNSIDCVNAALVAKAKGLRTIALVGAGGGRLAEVADVAIRVPETETAKVQELHLPVYHALCSSVEEALFPSQA
;
A
#
# COMPACT_ATOMS: atom_id res chain seq x y z
N MET A 1 3.61 12.99 -10.09
CA MET A 1 4.15 12.01 -11.09
C MET A 1 5.35 12.56 -11.87
N LYS A 2 5.27 13.74 -12.51
CA LYS A 2 6.40 14.31 -13.28
C LYS A 2 7.69 14.41 -12.45
N GLU A 3 7.59 14.95 -11.23
CA GLU A 3 8.71 15.05 -10.28
C GLU A 3 9.40 13.69 -9.99
N LEU A 4 8.65 12.60 -9.94
CA LEU A 4 9.20 11.26 -9.74
C LEU A 4 10.21 10.89 -10.84
N PHE A 5 9.83 11.09 -12.09
CA PHE A 5 10.67 10.71 -13.25
C PHE A 5 11.83 11.66 -13.50
N GLU A 6 11.71 12.92 -13.06
CA GLU A 6 12.83 13.88 -13.05
C GLU A 6 13.90 13.49 -12.02
N ARG A 7 13.48 13.05 -10.82
CA ARG A 7 14.39 12.62 -9.74
C ARG A 7 14.93 11.20 -9.93
N CYS A 8 14.11 10.30 -10.47
CA CYS A 8 14.43 8.89 -10.67
C CYS A 8 14.12 8.48 -12.11
N PRO A 9 14.96 8.87 -13.11
CA PRO A 9 14.69 8.62 -14.54
C PRO A 9 14.50 7.14 -14.88
N ALA A 10 15.17 6.23 -14.15
CA ALA A 10 15.05 4.78 -14.34
C ALA A 10 13.59 4.29 -14.14
N LEU A 11 12.80 4.95 -13.27
CA LEU A 11 11.41 4.61 -13.03
C LEU A 11 10.45 5.00 -14.16
N LYS A 12 10.93 5.70 -15.18
CA LYS A 12 10.11 5.97 -16.39
C LYS A 12 9.61 4.69 -17.06
N ALA A 13 10.38 3.60 -16.97
CA ALA A 13 9.97 2.28 -17.45
C ALA A 13 8.72 1.72 -16.73
N CYS A 14 8.40 2.23 -15.54
CA CYS A 14 7.25 1.79 -14.74
C CYS A 14 6.04 2.74 -14.83
N GLU A 15 6.10 3.81 -15.63
CA GLU A 15 5.11 4.90 -15.63
C GLU A 15 3.68 4.40 -15.80
N GLU A 16 3.44 3.52 -16.75
CA GLU A 16 2.11 2.96 -17.03
C GLU A 16 1.56 2.17 -15.82
N MET A 17 2.40 1.33 -15.21
CA MET A 17 1.99 0.52 -14.06
C MET A 17 1.79 1.37 -12.81
N ILE A 18 2.59 2.41 -12.61
CA ILE A 18 2.39 3.37 -11.52
C ILE A 18 1.07 4.14 -11.70
N ALA A 19 0.76 4.55 -12.94
CA ALA A 19 -0.51 5.20 -13.24
C ALA A 19 -1.71 4.26 -13.00
N ALA A 20 -1.61 3.00 -13.43
CA ALA A 20 -2.65 1.99 -13.19
C ALA A 20 -2.84 1.71 -11.69
N ALA A 21 -1.76 1.59 -10.92
CA ALA A 21 -1.82 1.43 -9.46
C ALA A 21 -2.51 2.63 -8.79
N ARG A 22 -2.20 3.85 -9.23
CA ARG A 22 -2.87 5.06 -8.75
C ARG A 22 -4.38 5.02 -8.96
N GLU A 23 -4.84 4.63 -10.14
CA GLU A 23 -6.29 4.57 -10.43
C GLU A 23 -7.00 3.49 -9.60
N ILE A 24 -6.35 2.35 -9.33
CA ILE A 24 -6.86 1.33 -8.41
C ILE A 24 -7.06 1.92 -7.00
N LEU A 25 -6.06 2.65 -6.48
CA LEU A 25 -6.13 3.28 -5.16
C LEU A 25 -7.21 4.36 -5.08
N LEU A 26 -7.34 5.17 -6.12
CA LEU A 26 -8.38 6.20 -6.18
C LEU A 26 -9.79 5.61 -6.22
N THR A 27 -9.99 4.56 -6.99
CA THR A 27 -11.28 3.84 -7.03
C THR A 27 -11.61 3.26 -5.67
N CYS A 28 -10.66 2.55 -5.05
CA CYS A 28 -10.83 1.98 -3.71
C CYS A 28 -11.32 3.03 -2.69
N TYR A 29 -10.63 4.16 -2.60
CA TYR A 29 -10.97 5.18 -1.60
C TYR A 29 -12.27 5.94 -1.92
N ARG A 30 -12.59 6.16 -3.21
CA ARG A 30 -13.87 6.76 -3.61
C ARG A 30 -15.06 5.88 -3.29
N ASP A 31 -14.85 4.57 -3.31
CA ASP A 31 -15.87 3.56 -2.99
C ASP A 31 -15.90 3.23 -1.49
N GLY A 32 -15.12 3.93 -0.65
CA GLY A 32 -15.09 3.77 0.80
C GLY A 32 -14.29 2.56 1.29
N GLY A 33 -13.44 1.99 0.43
CA GLY A 33 -12.54 0.89 0.76
C GLY A 33 -11.31 1.31 1.56
N LYS A 34 -10.48 0.33 1.88
CA LYS A 34 -9.19 0.49 2.57
C LYS A 34 -8.06 -0.22 1.85
N VAL A 35 -6.84 0.15 2.24
CA VAL A 35 -5.61 -0.48 1.74
C VAL A 35 -5.02 -1.39 2.82
N LEU A 36 -4.69 -2.62 2.46
CA LEU A 36 -3.90 -3.55 3.27
C LEU A 36 -2.48 -3.59 2.69
N VAL A 37 -1.45 -3.60 3.53
CA VAL A 37 -0.06 -3.57 3.05
C VAL A 37 0.75 -4.66 3.74
N CYS A 38 1.53 -5.43 2.98
CA CYS A 38 2.43 -6.45 3.50
C CYS A 38 3.79 -6.47 2.81
N GLY A 39 4.79 -7.00 3.49
CA GLY A 39 6.16 -7.18 3.02
C GLY A 39 7.04 -7.73 4.13
N ASN A 40 8.26 -8.12 3.83
CA ASN A 40 9.21 -8.71 4.77
C ASN A 40 10.46 -7.85 4.95
N GLY A 41 11.08 -7.86 6.12
CA GLY A 41 12.33 -7.15 6.40
C GLY A 41 12.23 -5.65 6.11
N GLY A 42 13.07 -5.12 5.20
CA GLY A 42 12.99 -3.73 4.76
C GLY A 42 11.65 -3.39 4.11
N SER A 43 11.08 -4.31 3.33
CA SER A 43 9.75 -4.15 2.75
C SER A 43 8.62 -4.17 3.79
N ALA A 44 8.84 -4.73 4.99
CA ALA A 44 7.92 -4.58 6.12
C ALA A 44 7.96 -3.15 6.68
N ALA A 45 9.15 -2.57 6.79
CA ALA A 45 9.30 -1.15 7.16
C ALA A 45 8.64 -0.22 6.12
N ASP A 46 8.79 -0.52 4.84
CA ASP A 46 8.09 0.20 3.75
C ASP A 46 6.57 0.07 3.87
N ALA A 47 6.06 -1.10 4.25
CA ALA A 47 4.62 -1.31 4.46
C ALA A 47 4.07 -0.42 5.58
N GLU A 48 4.77 -0.30 6.70
CA GLU A 48 4.41 0.61 7.79
C GLU A 48 4.53 2.08 7.37
N HIS A 49 5.55 2.42 6.59
CA HIS A 49 5.74 3.77 6.06
C HIS A 49 4.58 4.16 5.13
N ILE A 50 4.18 3.31 4.19
CA ILE A 50 3.01 3.55 3.31
C ILE A 50 1.76 3.81 4.14
N VAL A 51 1.49 2.99 5.16
CA VAL A 51 0.34 3.17 6.05
C VAL A 51 0.42 4.49 6.79
N GLY A 52 1.58 4.87 7.29
CA GLY A 52 1.80 6.16 7.94
C GLY A 52 1.44 7.33 7.04
N GLU A 53 1.86 7.31 5.76
CA GLU A 53 1.58 8.38 4.80
C GLU A 53 0.11 8.41 4.34
N LEU A 54 -0.57 7.28 4.34
CA LEU A 54 -1.99 7.21 4.02
C LEU A 54 -2.88 7.66 5.19
N MET A 55 -2.53 7.30 6.42
CA MET A 55 -3.36 7.52 7.61
C MET A 55 -3.29 8.93 8.21
N LYS A 56 -2.33 9.77 7.78
CA LYS A 56 -2.20 11.19 8.17
C LYS A 56 -1.90 12.07 6.97
N SER A 57 -1.89 13.38 7.14
CA SER A 57 -1.41 14.32 6.12
C SER A 57 0.05 14.00 5.71
N PHE A 58 0.30 13.91 4.42
CA PHE A 58 1.63 13.66 3.86
C PHE A 58 2.26 14.94 3.31
N ARG A 59 1.73 15.46 2.21
CA ARG A 59 2.17 16.73 1.60
C ARG A 59 1.17 17.86 1.76
N ARG A 60 -0.08 17.54 2.08
CA ARG A 60 -1.19 18.48 2.21
C ARG A 60 -1.93 18.22 3.50
N ARG A 61 -2.31 19.29 4.20
CA ARG A 61 -3.19 19.15 5.35
C ARG A 61 -4.55 18.63 4.88
N ARG A 62 -4.99 17.54 5.47
CA ARG A 62 -6.28 16.91 5.18
C ARG A 62 -7.28 17.35 6.25
N PRO A 63 -8.40 18.00 5.87
CA PRO A 63 -9.42 18.36 6.84
C PRO A 63 -10.11 17.11 7.39
N VAL A 64 -10.52 17.17 8.65
CA VAL A 64 -11.42 16.17 9.26
C VAL A 64 -12.78 16.28 8.58
N ASP A 65 -13.47 15.14 8.39
CA ASP A 65 -14.85 15.11 7.89
C ASP A 65 -15.74 16.05 8.73
N PRO A 66 -16.47 17.01 8.11
CA PRO A 66 -17.28 17.99 8.82
C PRO A 66 -18.35 17.36 9.72
N ASN A 67 -18.91 16.20 9.33
CA ASN A 67 -19.92 15.49 10.13
C ASN A 67 -19.32 14.84 11.37
N VAL A 68 -18.04 14.46 11.33
CA VAL A 68 -17.29 13.96 12.48
C VAL A 68 -16.85 15.14 13.35
N ALA A 69 -16.28 16.19 12.75
CA ALA A 69 -15.83 17.38 13.43
C ALA A 69 -16.95 18.04 14.27
N ALA A 70 -18.16 18.11 13.74
CA ALA A 70 -19.32 18.68 14.42
C ALA A 70 -19.74 17.91 15.70
N LYS A 71 -19.26 16.68 15.90
CA LYS A 71 -19.58 15.82 17.06
C LYS A 71 -18.44 15.77 18.08
N LEU A 72 -17.33 16.46 17.82
CA LEU A 72 -16.13 16.40 18.67
C LEU A 72 -15.85 17.77 19.31
N PRO A 73 -15.18 17.79 20.47
CA PRO A 73 -14.66 19.02 21.04
C PRO A 73 -13.73 19.75 20.05
N PRO A 74 -13.82 21.08 19.93
CA PRO A 74 -13.00 21.85 18.98
C PRO A 74 -11.49 21.64 19.14
N GLU A 75 -11.01 21.52 20.37
CA GLU A 75 -9.61 21.29 20.70
C GLU A 75 -9.09 19.92 20.25
N LEU A 76 -9.97 18.91 20.16
CA LEU A 76 -9.65 17.59 19.62
C LEU A 76 -9.68 17.62 18.10
N THR A 77 -10.71 18.21 17.51
CA THR A 77 -10.84 18.36 16.05
C THR A 77 -9.65 19.10 15.46
N ALA A 78 -9.13 20.14 16.14
CA ALA A 78 -7.96 20.90 15.70
C ALA A 78 -6.66 20.07 15.62
N LYS A 79 -6.61 18.92 16.32
CA LYS A 79 -5.44 18.01 16.37
C LYS A 79 -5.62 16.75 15.54
N LEU A 80 -6.78 16.54 14.94
CA LEU A 80 -7.03 15.44 14.02
C LEU A 80 -6.81 15.86 12.58
N GLU A 81 -6.60 14.88 11.75
CA GLU A 81 -6.43 15.04 10.30
C GLU A 81 -7.30 14.01 9.55
N GLY A 82 -7.69 14.34 8.34
CA GLY A 82 -8.35 13.40 7.45
C GLY A 82 -7.41 12.25 7.07
N ALA A 83 -7.93 11.04 7.10
CA ALA A 83 -7.17 9.81 6.85
C ALA A 83 -7.70 9.08 5.61
N LEU A 84 -6.78 8.38 4.93
CA LEU A 84 -7.07 7.36 3.94
C LEU A 84 -6.90 6.00 4.64
N PRO A 85 -7.98 5.22 4.86
CA PRO A 85 -7.92 4.01 5.67
C PRO A 85 -6.90 3.00 5.12
N ALA A 86 -5.92 2.65 5.95
CA ALA A 86 -4.88 1.68 5.60
C ALA A 86 -4.46 0.85 6.82
N VAL A 87 -4.09 -0.41 6.60
CA VAL A 87 -3.68 -1.34 7.65
C VAL A 87 -2.37 -2.02 7.24
N SER A 88 -1.37 -1.91 8.11
CA SER A 88 -0.13 -2.67 7.98
C SER A 88 -0.33 -4.08 8.54
N LEU A 89 -0.19 -5.09 7.67
CA LEU A 89 -0.30 -6.50 8.08
C LEU A 89 0.94 -6.98 8.85
N VAL A 90 2.01 -6.19 8.87
CA VAL A 90 3.24 -6.53 9.61
C VAL A 90 3.19 -6.09 11.08
N SER A 91 2.27 -5.21 11.46
CA SER A 91 2.18 -4.65 12.81
C SER A 91 1.39 -5.51 13.80
N MET A 92 0.70 -6.55 13.33
CA MET A 92 -0.11 -7.44 14.20
C MET A 92 0.77 -8.56 14.79
N THR A 93 1.78 -8.20 15.56
CA THR A 93 2.81 -9.13 16.09
C THR A 93 2.22 -10.35 16.79
N GLY A 94 1.18 -10.16 17.63
CA GLY A 94 0.53 -11.28 18.33
C GLY A 94 -0.08 -12.29 17.37
N LEU A 95 -0.80 -11.83 16.35
CA LEU A 95 -1.39 -12.71 15.34
C LEU A 95 -0.31 -13.37 14.47
N LEU A 96 0.68 -12.59 13.98
CA LEU A 96 1.76 -13.12 13.16
C LEU A 96 2.52 -14.24 13.86
N THR A 97 2.92 -14.03 15.12
CA THR A 97 3.69 -15.01 15.88
C THR A 97 2.86 -16.25 16.26
N ALA A 98 1.61 -16.07 16.68
CA ALA A 98 0.72 -17.17 16.97
C ALA A 98 0.44 -18.02 15.72
N PHE A 99 0.09 -17.37 14.61
CA PHE A 99 -0.24 -18.09 13.36
C PHE A 99 0.99 -18.80 12.76
N ALA A 100 2.17 -18.16 12.85
CA ALA A 100 3.43 -18.77 12.44
C ALA A 100 3.78 -20.02 13.26
N ASN A 101 3.49 -20.01 14.58
CA ASN A 101 3.74 -21.13 15.47
C ASN A 101 2.72 -22.25 15.34
N ASP A 102 1.43 -21.91 15.22
CA ASP A 102 0.33 -22.86 15.32
C ASP A 102 -0.08 -23.46 13.97
N VAL A 103 0.18 -22.73 12.87
CA VAL A 103 -0.24 -23.12 11.53
C VAL A 103 0.93 -23.06 10.56
N ALA A 104 1.26 -21.90 10.02
CA ALA A 104 2.33 -21.72 9.05
C ALA A 104 2.64 -20.24 8.82
N TRP A 105 3.93 -19.86 8.80
CA TRP A 105 4.37 -18.50 8.50
C TRP A 105 3.94 -18.01 7.11
N GLU A 106 4.05 -18.86 6.13
CA GLU A 106 3.72 -18.57 4.72
C GLU A 106 2.24 -18.20 4.48
N THR A 107 1.38 -18.36 5.47
CA THR A 107 -0.05 -18.00 5.39
C THR A 107 -0.45 -16.89 6.37
N ALA A 108 0.50 -16.35 7.14
CA ALA A 108 0.19 -15.37 8.18
C ALA A 108 -0.38 -14.05 7.63
N PHE A 109 0.14 -13.53 6.50
CA PHE A 109 -0.47 -12.37 5.82
C PHE A 109 -1.79 -12.75 5.13
N ALA A 110 -1.86 -13.93 4.53
CA ALA A 110 -3.08 -14.42 3.88
C ALA A 110 -4.24 -14.54 4.88
N GLN A 111 -3.98 -15.00 6.11
CA GLN A 111 -4.98 -15.05 7.18
C GLN A 111 -5.49 -13.65 7.55
N GLN A 112 -4.62 -12.66 7.62
CA GLN A 112 -5.03 -11.29 7.90
C GLN A 112 -5.86 -10.70 6.76
N VAL A 113 -5.46 -10.94 5.50
CA VAL A 113 -6.28 -10.55 4.32
C VAL A 113 -7.65 -11.23 4.37
N TYR A 114 -7.70 -12.52 4.74
CA TYR A 114 -8.98 -13.24 4.89
C TYR A 114 -9.87 -12.59 5.97
N GLY A 115 -9.31 -12.22 7.11
CA GLY A 115 -10.04 -11.64 8.24
C GLY A 115 -10.48 -10.18 8.01
N LEU A 116 -9.62 -9.36 7.40
CA LEU A 116 -9.79 -7.90 7.31
C LEU A 116 -10.28 -7.40 5.97
N GLY A 117 -9.93 -8.11 4.88
CA GLY A 117 -10.21 -7.67 3.52
C GLY A 117 -11.69 -7.81 3.16
N GLN A 118 -12.18 -6.86 2.40
CA GLN A 118 -13.52 -6.84 1.81
C GLN A 118 -13.41 -6.59 0.31
N SER A 119 -14.43 -6.99 -0.44
CA SER A 119 -14.49 -6.68 -1.88
C SER A 119 -14.41 -5.17 -2.11
N GLY A 120 -13.59 -4.74 -3.07
CA GLY A 120 -13.31 -3.33 -3.35
C GLY A 120 -12.10 -2.75 -2.58
N ASP A 121 -11.59 -3.42 -1.54
CA ASP A 121 -10.32 -3.06 -0.91
C ASP A 121 -9.12 -3.31 -1.84
N VAL A 122 -7.96 -2.84 -1.46
CA VAL A 122 -6.69 -3.05 -2.17
C VAL A 122 -5.67 -3.72 -1.26
N LEU A 123 -4.96 -4.71 -1.78
CA LEU A 123 -3.72 -5.22 -1.19
C LEU A 123 -2.52 -4.64 -1.94
N ILE A 124 -1.60 -3.99 -1.22
CA ILE A 124 -0.25 -3.67 -1.70
C ILE A 124 0.71 -4.70 -1.10
N ALA A 125 1.38 -5.48 -1.93
CA ALA A 125 2.36 -6.47 -1.50
C ALA A 125 3.75 -6.11 -2.02
N LEU A 126 4.73 -6.01 -1.12
CA LEU A 126 6.12 -5.67 -1.45
C LEU A 126 7.00 -6.92 -1.32
N SER A 127 7.70 -7.26 -2.40
CA SER A 127 8.67 -8.36 -2.42
C SER A 127 9.76 -8.08 -3.46
N THR A 128 11.00 -7.85 -3.04
CA THR A 128 12.09 -7.51 -3.96
C THR A 128 12.34 -8.60 -5.01
N SER A 129 12.25 -9.87 -4.64
CA SER A 129 12.35 -10.99 -5.57
C SER A 129 11.03 -11.32 -6.29
N GLY A 130 9.90 -10.85 -5.74
CA GLY A 130 8.56 -11.25 -6.17
C GLY A 130 8.20 -12.71 -5.81
N ASN A 131 9.00 -13.39 -4.99
CA ASN A 131 8.83 -14.81 -4.66
C ASN A 131 8.62 -15.07 -3.16
N SER A 132 8.40 -14.05 -2.34
CA SER A 132 8.04 -14.21 -0.94
C SER A 132 6.67 -14.90 -0.86
N ILE A 133 6.67 -16.15 -0.41
CA ILE A 133 5.49 -17.03 -0.51
C ILE A 133 4.30 -16.50 0.32
N ASP A 134 4.56 -15.87 1.45
CA ASP A 134 3.56 -15.22 2.29
C ASP A 134 2.87 -14.04 1.59
N CYS A 135 3.63 -13.22 0.84
CA CYS A 135 3.09 -12.14 0.01
C CYS A 135 2.28 -12.69 -1.18
N VAL A 136 2.76 -13.75 -1.81
CA VAL A 136 2.05 -14.44 -2.90
C VAL A 136 0.73 -15.01 -2.39
N ASN A 137 0.73 -15.71 -1.25
CA ASN A 137 -0.47 -16.25 -0.65
C ASN A 137 -1.47 -15.17 -0.24
N ALA A 138 -0.99 -14.06 0.30
CA ALA A 138 -1.83 -12.89 0.59
C ALA A 138 -2.51 -12.34 -0.66
N ALA A 139 -1.79 -12.22 -1.79
CA ALA A 139 -2.33 -11.78 -3.06
C ALA A 139 -3.38 -12.75 -3.64
N LEU A 140 -3.16 -14.05 -3.53
CA LEU A 140 -4.13 -15.07 -3.94
C LEU A 140 -5.44 -14.97 -3.14
N VAL A 141 -5.35 -14.84 -1.81
CA VAL A 141 -6.52 -14.66 -0.94
C VAL A 141 -7.21 -13.32 -1.23
N ALA A 142 -6.46 -12.24 -1.45
CA ALA A 142 -7.02 -10.94 -1.82
C ALA A 142 -7.89 -11.06 -3.08
N LYS A 143 -7.37 -11.65 -4.15
CA LYS A 143 -8.13 -11.87 -5.39
C LYS A 143 -9.37 -12.73 -5.17
N ALA A 144 -9.27 -13.81 -4.42
CA ALA A 144 -10.41 -14.68 -4.11
C ALA A 144 -11.53 -13.96 -3.34
N LYS A 145 -11.17 -12.92 -2.56
CA LYS A 145 -12.11 -12.08 -1.82
C LYS A 145 -12.60 -10.86 -2.59
N GLY A 146 -12.15 -10.65 -3.83
CA GLY A 146 -12.53 -9.49 -4.66
C GLY A 146 -11.78 -8.20 -4.34
N LEU A 147 -10.62 -8.29 -3.67
CA LEU A 147 -9.70 -7.15 -3.55
C LEU A 147 -8.93 -6.98 -4.86
N ARG A 148 -8.54 -5.74 -5.14
CA ARG A 148 -7.53 -5.48 -6.16
C ARG A 148 -6.14 -5.62 -5.56
N THR A 149 -5.17 -6.00 -6.39
CA THR A 149 -3.81 -6.30 -5.92
C THR A 149 -2.76 -5.50 -6.68
N ILE A 150 -1.87 -4.85 -5.94
CA ILE A 150 -0.72 -4.10 -6.45
C ILE A 150 0.55 -4.74 -5.88
N ALA A 151 1.47 -5.13 -6.76
CA ALA A 151 2.78 -5.65 -6.38
C ALA A 151 3.88 -4.60 -6.63
N LEU A 152 4.75 -4.39 -5.65
CA LEU A 152 6.02 -3.68 -5.82
C LEU A 152 7.14 -4.73 -5.79
N VAL A 153 7.83 -4.89 -6.92
CA VAL A 153 8.82 -5.97 -7.12
C VAL A 153 10.03 -5.47 -7.90
N GLY A 154 11.13 -6.22 -7.86
CA GLY A 154 12.28 -5.98 -8.72
C GLY A 154 12.04 -6.40 -10.18
N ALA A 155 13.03 -6.21 -11.05
CA ALA A 155 12.94 -6.41 -12.49
C ALA A 155 12.44 -7.82 -12.88
N GLY A 156 12.80 -8.86 -12.12
CA GLY A 156 12.38 -10.23 -12.38
C GLY A 156 10.87 -10.48 -12.19
N GLY A 157 10.20 -9.66 -11.38
CA GLY A 157 8.77 -9.76 -11.12
C GLY A 157 8.36 -10.93 -10.23
N GLY A 158 8.90 -12.10 -10.45
CA GLY A 158 8.56 -13.32 -9.71
C GLY A 158 7.08 -13.69 -9.77
N ARG A 159 6.69 -14.68 -8.98
CA ARG A 159 5.31 -15.18 -8.92
C ARG A 159 4.29 -14.13 -8.47
N LEU A 160 4.70 -13.19 -7.63
CA LEU A 160 3.82 -12.13 -7.16
C LEU A 160 3.36 -11.23 -8.32
N ALA A 161 4.24 -10.93 -9.28
CA ALA A 161 3.88 -10.15 -10.46
C ALA A 161 2.93 -10.89 -11.42
N GLU A 162 2.94 -12.22 -11.42
CA GLU A 162 2.00 -13.03 -12.21
C GLU A 162 0.59 -13.05 -11.60
N VAL A 163 0.52 -12.98 -10.26
CA VAL A 163 -0.75 -13.02 -9.51
C VAL A 163 -1.40 -11.64 -9.43
N ALA A 164 -0.63 -10.57 -9.26
CA ALA A 164 -1.14 -9.23 -9.03
C ALA A 164 -1.90 -8.65 -10.25
N ASP A 165 -2.90 -7.80 -10.00
CA ASP A 165 -3.61 -7.07 -11.05
C ASP A 165 -2.70 -6.01 -11.69
N VAL A 166 -1.85 -5.38 -10.89
CA VAL A 166 -0.82 -4.45 -11.35
C VAL A 166 0.50 -4.78 -10.66
N ALA A 167 1.57 -4.96 -11.44
CA ALA A 167 2.91 -5.20 -10.93
C ALA A 167 3.87 -4.09 -11.38
N ILE A 168 4.35 -3.30 -10.43
CA ILE A 168 5.37 -2.27 -10.63
C ILE A 168 6.73 -2.95 -10.49
N ARG A 169 7.38 -3.23 -11.62
CA ARG A 169 8.70 -3.90 -11.69
C ARG A 169 9.77 -2.84 -11.81
N VAL A 170 10.37 -2.45 -10.68
CA VAL A 170 11.48 -1.47 -10.72
C VAL A 170 12.70 -2.09 -11.40
N PRO A 171 13.50 -1.32 -12.18
CA PRO A 171 14.56 -1.85 -13.05
C PRO A 171 15.84 -2.18 -12.27
N GLU A 172 15.71 -2.94 -11.18
CA GLU A 172 16.82 -3.42 -10.35
C GLU A 172 16.57 -4.86 -9.88
N THR A 173 17.64 -5.57 -9.56
CA THR A 173 17.60 -6.97 -9.11
C THR A 173 18.21 -7.18 -7.73
N GLU A 174 19.11 -6.29 -7.30
CA GLU A 174 19.73 -6.34 -5.99
C GLU A 174 18.74 -5.81 -4.93
N THR A 175 18.52 -6.58 -3.87
CA THR A 175 17.48 -6.30 -2.86
C THR A 175 17.52 -4.85 -2.33
N ALA A 176 18.70 -4.35 -1.96
CA ALA A 176 18.82 -2.98 -1.44
C ALA A 176 18.42 -1.93 -2.48
N LYS A 177 18.90 -2.06 -3.71
CA LYS A 177 18.58 -1.13 -4.81
C LYS A 177 17.11 -1.20 -5.23
N VAL A 178 16.49 -2.39 -5.19
CA VAL A 178 15.06 -2.54 -5.41
C VAL A 178 14.27 -1.74 -4.35
N GLN A 179 14.64 -1.87 -3.07
CA GLN A 179 14.01 -1.13 -1.97
C GLN A 179 14.21 0.38 -2.11
N GLU A 180 15.41 0.84 -2.49
CA GLU A 180 15.69 2.25 -2.79
C GLU A 180 14.78 2.82 -3.89
N LEU A 181 14.36 2.00 -4.86
CA LEU A 181 13.43 2.40 -5.91
C LEU A 181 11.95 2.23 -5.51
N HIS A 182 11.61 1.34 -4.60
CA HIS A 182 10.25 1.23 -4.06
C HIS A 182 9.85 2.50 -3.30
N LEU A 183 10.76 3.09 -2.53
CA LEU A 183 10.52 4.30 -1.74
C LEU A 183 9.95 5.47 -2.57
N PRO A 184 10.60 5.96 -3.64
CA PRO A 184 10.04 7.05 -4.44
C PRO A 184 8.75 6.67 -5.17
N VAL A 185 8.55 5.39 -5.51
CA VAL A 185 7.31 4.91 -6.14
C VAL A 185 6.13 5.06 -5.19
N TYR A 186 6.22 4.49 -3.97
CA TYR A 186 5.08 4.57 -3.06
C TYR A 186 4.86 6.00 -2.52
N HIS A 187 5.90 6.82 -2.37
CA HIS A 187 5.74 8.25 -2.08
C HIS A 187 4.96 8.98 -3.18
N ALA A 188 5.25 8.69 -4.45
CA ALA A 188 4.53 9.28 -5.57
C ALA A 188 3.07 8.80 -5.62
N LEU A 189 2.79 7.53 -5.32
CA LEU A 189 1.44 7.00 -5.21
C LEU A 189 0.67 7.69 -4.08
N CYS A 190 1.20 7.71 -2.84
CA CYS A 190 0.56 8.34 -1.69
C CYS A 190 0.28 9.83 -1.94
N SER A 191 1.28 10.57 -2.45
CA SER A 191 1.15 12.00 -2.76
C SER A 191 0.09 12.26 -3.85
N SER A 192 0.09 11.46 -4.92
CA SER A 192 -0.85 11.66 -6.04
C SER A 192 -2.29 11.30 -5.67
N VAL A 193 -2.49 10.31 -4.80
CA VAL A 193 -3.80 9.94 -4.26
C VAL A 193 -4.29 11.01 -3.29
N GLU A 194 -3.44 11.49 -2.38
CA GLU A 194 -3.74 12.62 -1.51
C GLU A 194 -4.17 13.85 -2.29
N GLU A 195 -3.41 14.20 -3.34
CA GLU A 195 -3.69 15.38 -4.18
C GLU A 195 -5.05 15.29 -4.87
N ALA A 196 -5.44 14.10 -5.31
CA ALA A 196 -6.71 13.89 -6.01
C ALA A 196 -7.93 13.87 -5.07
N LEU A 197 -7.75 13.36 -3.84
CA LEU A 197 -8.85 13.22 -2.87
C LEU A 197 -8.98 14.41 -1.91
N PHE A 198 -7.89 15.16 -1.71
CA PHE A 198 -7.86 16.37 -0.89
C PHE A 198 -7.29 17.55 -1.71
N PRO A 199 -8.03 18.06 -2.70
CA PRO A 199 -7.58 19.18 -3.51
C PRO A 199 -7.39 20.43 -2.61
N SER A 200 -6.38 21.27 -2.95
CA SER A 200 -6.18 22.55 -2.27
C SER A 200 -7.47 23.36 -2.41
N GLN A 201 -7.96 23.91 -1.31
CA GLN A 201 -8.98 24.95 -1.39
C GLN A 201 -8.35 26.15 -2.09
N ALA A 202 -8.94 26.56 -3.21
CA ALA A 202 -8.52 27.75 -3.97
C ALA A 202 -8.74 29.02 -3.15
#